data_9e1a56797781462c24f680dbce00d109
#
_entry.id   9e1a56797781462c24f680dbce00d109
#
_cell.length_a   1.000
_cell.length_b   1.000
_cell.length_c   1.000
_cell.angle_alpha   90.00
_cell.angle_beta   90.00
_cell.angle_gamma   90.00
#
_symmetry.space_group_name_H-M   'P 1'
#
loop_
_entity.id
_entity.type
_entity.pdbx_description
1 polymer ?
#
loop_
_entity_poly.entity_id
_entity_poly.type
_entity_poly.pdbx_seq_one_letter_code
_entity_poly.pdbx_strand_id
1 'polypeptide(L)'
;MALIGAACTLELLSSHKINSFKPMRREEVGLFIKSFEEAARAGAAVDVSAKVALLSADMSCRMVFGKKYMDKDLDERGFKAMFQEVMQLAATPNIGDYIPCLLGLDLQGLTRRTKATGKVFDDFFEKIIDEHIHNPKEEGQTKDLVDVMLVLMGSEGTGYNIERASIKAISFDMLAGSMETSSSSIDWAVAELIRHPRVMKKVQSELEKVVGMERMVEESDLESLEYLNMVVKETLRLYPAGPLLVPHESMEDCTVNGFYIPQKSRIIVNAWAIGRDPDSWTNADEFLPERFIEGDIDFRGKHFQYISFGSGRRGCPGMELGITVVRFVVAQLVHCFDWELPDGMLPSELNMTEEFGLAIPRAKHLVAIPTYRLRQ
;
A
#
# COMPACT_ATOMS: atom_id res chain seq x y z
N MET A 1 -18.01 -12.85 -7.41
CA MET A 1 -16.97 -11.81 -7.41
C MET A 1 -17.51 -10.40 -7.25
N ALA A 2 -18.51 -9.91 -8.00
CA ALA A 2 -19.03 -8.53 -7.84
C ALA A 2 -19.62 -8.24 -6.44
N LEU A 3 -20.32 -9.20 -5.83
CA LEU A 3 -20.91 -9.08 -4.48
C LEU A 3 -19.83 -9.02 -3.38
N ILE A 4 -18.77 -9.81 -3.51
CA ILE A 4 -17.65 -9.79 -2.56
C ILE A 4 -16.91 -8.45 -2.63
N GLY A 5 -16.67 -7.90 -3.84
CA GLY A 5 -16.09 -6.56 -4.00
C GLY A 5 -16.96 -5.45 -3.40
N ALA A 6 -18.29 -5.54 -3.51
CA ALA A 6 -19.21 -4.62 -2.87
C ALA A 6 -19.17 -4.73 -1.34
N ALA A 7 -19.16 -5.94 -0.78
CA ALA A 7 -18.99 -6.15 0.66
C ALA A 7 -17.66 -5.55 1.18
N CYS A 8 -16.56 -5.77 0.46
CA CYS A 8 -15.28 -5.17 0.81
C CYS A 8 -15.35 -3.64 0.85
N THR A 9 -15.95 -3.01 -0.17
CA THR A 9 -16.01 -1.54 -0.25
C THR A 9 -16.96 -0.94 0.78
N LEU A 10 -18.13 -1.55 0.98
CA LEU A 10 -19.19 -0.97 1.82
C LEU A 10 -19.00 -1.30 3.31
N GLU A 11 -18.51 -2.49 3.64
CA GLU A 11 -18.44 -2.97 5.02
C GLU A 11 -17.03 -2.88 5.60
N LEU A 12 -15.99 -3.21 4.81
CA LEU A 12 -14.61 -3.31 5.30
C LEU A 12 -13.77 -2.06 5.07
N LEU A 13 -14.02 -1.33 3.98
CA LEU A 13 -13.26 -0.14 3.57
C LEU A 13 -14.13 1.12 3.45
N SER A 14 -15.30 1.14 4.10
CA SER A 14 -16.11 2.37 4.22
C SER A 14 -15.38 3.40 5.09
N SER A 15 -15.64 4.69 4.85
CA SER A 15 -15.04 5.79 5.66
C SER A 15 -15.32 5.61 7.16
N HIS A 16 -16.50 5.09 7.54
CA HIS A 16 -16.82 4.78 8.94
C HIS A 16 -15.85 3.72 9.50
N LYS A 17 -15.63 2.62 8.76
CA LYS A 17 -14.75 1.54 9.19
C LYS A 17 -13.29 1.98 9.23
N ILE A 18 -12.82 2.72 8.21
CA ILE A 18 -11.48 3.30 8.18
C ILE A 18 -11.26 4.19 9.42
N ASN A 19 -12.23 5.03 9.76
CA ASN A 19 -12.17 5.91 10.94
C ASN A 19 -12.17 5.15 12.26
N SER A 20 -12.82 4.00 12.36
CA SER A 20 -12.79 3.17 13.58
C SER A 20 -11.39 2.66 13.94
N PHE A 21 -10.49 2.57 12.96
CA PHE A 21 -9.08 2.17 13.17
C PHE A 21 -8.13 3.37 13.40
N LYS A 22 -8.61 4.61 13.43
CA LYS A 22 -7.77 5.79 13.66
C LYS A 22 -6.93 5.70 14.94
N PRO A 23 -7.49 5.26 16.12
CA PRO A 23 -6.69 5.09 17.33
C PRO A 23 -5.56 4.09 17.17
N MET A 24 -5.80 2.98 16.49
CA MET A 24 -4.79 1.95 16.21
C MET A 24 -3.67 2.50 15.31
N ARG A 25 -4.01 3.23 14.23
CA ARG A 25 -3.00 3.85 13.38
C ARG A 25 -2.16 4.87 14.13
N ARG A 26 -2.78 5.69 14.98
CA ARG A 26 -2.07 6.66 15.83
C ARG A 26 -1.07 5.97 16.75
N GLU A 27 -1.46 4.85 17.38
CA GLU A 27 -0.60 4.04 18.27
C GLU A 27 0.59 3.49 17.50
N GLU A 28 0.37 2.80 16.36
CA GLU A 28 1.44 2.19 15.57
C GLU A 28 2.42 3.23 15.02
N VAL A 29 1.92 4.35 14.51
CA VAL A 29 2.75 5.45 14.03
C VAL A 29 3.52 6.09 15.18
N GLY A 30 2.93 6.20 16.37
CA GLY A 30 3.64 6.67 17.57
C GLY A 30 4.83 5.79 17.94
N LEU A 31 4.65 4.47 17.96
CA LEU A 31 5.73 3.50 18.19
C LEU A 31 6.80 3.57 17.10
N PHE A 32 6.39 3.71 15.86
CA PHE A 32 7.29 3.87 14.72
C PHE A 32 8.16 5.14 14.86
N ILE A 33 7.57 6.30 15.13
CA ILE A 33 8.31 7.56 15.32
C ILE A 33 9.27 7.47 16.51
N LYS A 34 8.85 6.86 17.63
CA LYS A 34 9.71 6.63 18.78
C LYS A 34 10.96 5.82 18.42
N SER A 35 10.84 4.84 17.54
CA SER A 35 11.99 4.04 17.09
C SER A 35 13.01 4.83 16.26
N PHE A 36 12.58 5.90 15.58
CA PHE A 36 13.49 6.84 14.91
C PHE A 36 14.07 7.87 15.88
N GLU A 37 13.31 8.30 16.87
CA GLU A 37 13.80 9.20 17.93
C GLU A 37 14.95 8.56 18.72
N GLU A 38 14.85 7.27 19.03
CA GLU A 38 15.92 6.50 19.65
C GLU A 38 17.20 6.46 18.78
N ALA A 39 17.03 6.26 17.46
CA ALA A 39 18.15 6.30 16.52
C ALA A 39 18.75 7.72 16.40
N ALA A 40 17.91 8.76 16.36
CA ALA A 40 18.34 10.14 16.34
C ALA A 40 19.20 10.52 17.58
N ARG A 41 18.79 10.07 18.76
CA ARG A 41 19.59 10.25 20.00
C ARG A 41 20.95 9.55 19.95
N ALA A 42 21.01 8.42 19.24
CA ALA A 42 22.24 7.66 19.05
C ALA A 42 23.11 8.17 17.89
N GLY A 43 22.61 9.11 17.07
CA GLY A 43 23.26 9.52 15.81
C GLY A 43 23.41 8.35 14.82
N ALA A 44 22.52 7.36 14.85
CA ALA A 44 22.64 6.13 14.10
C ALA A 44 21.85 6.19 12.78
N ALA A 45 22.43 5.63 11.72
CA ALA A 45 21.73 5.42 10.46
C ALA A 45 20.63 4.37 10.63
N VAL A 46 19.51 4.58 9.98
CA VAL A 46 18.32 3.71 10.05
C VAL A 46 17.90 3.30 8.65
N ASP A 47 17.57 2.03 8.49
CA ASP A 47 16.89 1.51 7.30
C ASP A 47 15.40 1.94 7.35
N VAL A 48 15.12 3.06 6.68
CA VAL A 48 13.79 3.66 6.61
C VAL A 48 12.83 2.73 5.86
N SER A 49 13.27 2.15 4.74
CA SER A 49 12.46 1.24 3.93
C SER A 49 11.99 0.03 4.74
N ALA A 50 12.90 -0.62 5.49
CA ALA A 50 12.54 -1.77 6.31
C ALA A 50 11.56 -1.42 7.43
N LYS A 51 11.75 -0.25 8.09
CA LYS A 51 10.84 0.20 9.16
C LYS A 51 9.46 0.56 8.62
N VAL A 52 9.38 1.22 7.46
CA VAL A 52 8.10 1.56 6.81
C VAL A 52 7.36 0.29 6.37
N ALA A 53 8.08 -0.69 5.81
CA ALA A 53 7.50 -1.98 5.45
C ALA A 53 6.92 -2.72 6.68
N LEU A 54 7.66 -2.72 7.80
CA LEU A 54 7.18 -3.32 9.06
C LEU A 54 5.93 -2.59 9.59
N LEU A 55 5.93 -1.25 9.62
CA LEU A 55 4.78 -0.46 10.04
C LEU A 55 3.54 -0.78 9.21
N SER A 56 3.68 -0.80 7.88
CA SER A 56 2.57 -1.09 6.96
C SER A 56 2.01 -2.49 7.20
N ALA A 57 2.88 -3.48 7.39
CA ALA A 57 2.50 -4.85 7.68
C ALA A 57 1.80 -5.00 9.05
N ASP A 58 2.33 -4.36 10.10
CA ASP A 58 1.74 -4.39 11.44
C ASP A 58 0.35 -3.74 11.45
N MET A 59 0.18 -2.57 10.81
CA MET A 59 -1.12 -1.93 10.67
C MET A 59 -2.10 -2.82 9.91
N SER A 60 -1.68 -3.43 8.79
CA SER A 60 -2.51 -4.33 8.00
C SER A 60 -2.96 -5.55 8.82
N CYS A 61 -2.04 -6.22 9.51
CA CYS A 61 -2.36 -7.36 10.37
C CYS A 61 -3.32 -6.96 11.51
N ARG A 62 -3.10 -5.81 12.14
CA ARG A 62 -4.00 -5.31 13.21
C ARG A 62 -5.40 -4.97 12.68
N MET A 63 -5.51 -4.43 11.48
CA MET A 63 -6.81 -4.15 10.87
C MET A 63 -7.55 -5.43 10.47
N VAL A 64 -6.84 -6.41 9.92
CA VAL A 64 -7.45 -7.65 9.40
C VAL A 64 -7.73 -8.64 10.53
N PHE A 65 -6.80 -8.81 11.48
CA PHE A 65 -6.79 -9.88 12.49
C PHE A 65 -6.82 -9.38 13.95
N GLY A 66 -6.82 -8.06 14.17
CA GLY A 66 -6.78 -7.48 15.50
C GLY A 66 -5.42 -7.53 16.22
N LYS A 67 -4.40 -8.19 15.65
CA LYS A 67 -3.07 -8.37 16.26
C LYS A 67 -1.94 -8.45 15.23
N LYS A 68 -0.69 -8.30 15.70
CA LYS A 68 0.51 -8.39 14.86
C LYS A 68 0.94 -9.84 14.65
N TYR A 69 1.49 -10.11 13.47
CA TYR A 69 1.97 -11.44 13.10
C TYR A 69 3.38 -11.43 12.47
N MET A 70 3.97 -10.25 12.21
CA MET A 70 5.23 -10.16 11.47
C MET A 70 6.41 -10.85 12.17
N ASP A 71 6.40 -10.87 13.51
CA ASP A 71 7.44 -11.50 14.34
C ASP A 71 7.08 -12.95 14.74
N LYS A 72 5.98 -13.50 14.20
CA LYS A 72 5.54 -14.86 14.53
C LYS A 72 5.93 -15.85 13.45
N ASP A 73 6.37 -17.01 13.89
CA ASP A 73 6.63 -18.12 13.01
C ASP A 73 5.30 -18.74 12.54
N LEU A 74 5.07 -18.74 11.23
CA LEU A 74 4.01 -19.52 10.59
C LEU A 74 4.47 -20.94 10.32
N ASP A 75 5.71 -21.03 9.83
CA ASP A 75 6.52 -22.21 9.66
C ASP A 75 7.97 -21.85 10.01
N GLU A 76 8.93 -22.70 9.68
CA GLU A 76 10.37 -22.46 9.92
C GLU A 76 10.91 -21.17 9.25
N ARG A 77 10.16 -20.59 8.29
CA ARG A 77 10.54 -19.40 7.53
C ARG A 77 9.94 -18.10 8.07
N GLY A 78 8.85 -18.17 8.86
CA GLY A 78 8.11 -17.04 9.38
C GLY A 78 7.13 -16.37 8.38
N PHE A 79 6.17 -15.62 8.92
CA PHE A 79 5.09 -14.99 8.14
C PHE A 79 5.62 -14.07 7.03
N LYS A 80 6.61 -13.22 7.33
CA LYS A 80 7.18 -12.25 6.38
C LYS A 80 7.74 -12.95 5.14
N ALA A 81 8.60 -13.97 5.33
CA ALA A 81 9.23 -14.66 4.21
C ALA A 81 8.22 -15.43 3.34
N MET A 82 7.21 -16.04 3.98
CA MET A 82 6.13 -16.71 3.29
C MET A 82 5.29 -15.74 2.45
N PHE A 83 4.97 -14.56 3.00
CA PHE A 83 4.21 -13.54 2.30
C PHE A 83 5.00 -12.99 1.09
N GLN A 84 6.30 -12.71 1.27
CA GLN A 84 7.17 -12.30 0.17
C GLN A 84 7.24 -13.36 -0.95
N GLU A 85 7.31 -14.65 -0.61
CA GLU A 85 7.29 -15.72 -1.61
C GLU A 85 5.99 -15.70 -2.43
N VAL A 86 4.83 -15.50 -1.79
CA VAL A 86 3.55 -15.43 -2.49
C VAL A 86 3.49 -14.23 -3.44
N MET A 87 3.93 -13.06 -2.99
CA MET A 87 3.97 -11.86 -3.83
C MET A 87 4.91 -12.03 -5.03
N GLN A 88 6.06 -12.66 -4.82
CA GLN A 88 6.98 -13.01 -5.91
C GLN A 88 6.37 -14.01 -6.91
N LEU A 89 5.68 -15.04 -6.41
CA LEU A 89 4.98 -16.01 -7.26
C LEU A 89 3.87 -15.33 -8.07
N ALA A 90 3.12 -14.40 -7.47
CA ALA A 90 2.06 -13.64 -8.14
C ALA A 90 2.61 -12.71 -9.25
N ALA A 91 3.81 -12.17 -9.07
CA ALA A 91 4.49 -11.32 -10.06
C ALA A 91 5.16 -12.12 -11.18
N THR A 92 5.45 -13.41 -10.97
CA THR A 92 6.21 -14.22 -11.91
C THR A 92 5.36 -14.67 -13.09
N PRO A 93 5.70 -14.31 -14.35
CA PRO A 93 4.99 -14.78 -15.54
C PRO A 93 5.05 -16.30 -15.65
N ASN A 94 3.90 -16.96 -15.80
CA ASN A 94 3.82 -18.39 -16.04
C ASN A 94 3.83 -18.70 -17.55
N ILE A 95 4.80 -19.45 -17.99
CA ILE A 95 4.93 -19.86 -19.40
C ILE A 95 3.66 -20.58 -19.90
N GLY A 96 3.00 -21.35 -19.03
CA GLY A 96 1.76 -22.04 -19.38
C GLY A 96 0.58 -21.11 -19.71
N ASP A 97 0.61 -19.86 -19.23
CA ASP A 97 -0.43 -18.88 -19.56
C ASP A 97 -0.29 -18.36 -21.01
N TYR A 98 0.91 -18.43 -21.56
CA TYR A 98 1.21 -17.99 -22.93
C TYR A 98 1.29 -19.15 -23.94
N ILE A 99 1.67 -20.34 -23.46
CA ILE A 99 1.78 -21.56 -24.27
C ILE A 99 0.97 -22.67 -23.56
N PRO A 100 -0.36 -22.77 -23.82
CA PRO A 100 -1.26 -23.64 -23.05
C PRO A 100 -0.87 -25.12 -23.04
N CYS A 101 -0.21 -25.64 -24.08
CA CYS A 101 0.25 -27.03 -24.12
C CYS A 101 1.35 -27.34 -23.07
N LEU A 102 2.03 -26.31 -22.52
CA LEU A 102 3.04 -26.47 -21.49
C LEU A 102 2.48 -26.34 -20.06
N LEU A 103 1.23 -25.92 -19.90
CA LEU A 103 0.62 -25.66 -18.58
C LEU A 103 0.71 -26.89 -17.64
N GLY A 104 0.47 -28.09 -18.19
CA GLY A 104 0.48 -29.32 -17.41
C GLY A 104 1.86 -29.80 -16.97
N LEU A 105 2.95 -29.27 -17.55
CA LEU A 105 4.32 -29.70 -17.28
C LEU A 105 4.97 -28.98 -16.08
N ASP A 106 4.38 -27.85 -15.62
CA ASP A 106 4.90 -27.00 -14.53
C ASP A 106 6.43 -26.78 -14.60
N LEU A 107 6.93 -26.43 -15.80
CA LEU A 107 8.38 -26.33 -16.09
C LEU A 107 9.13 -25.35 -15.16
N GLN A 108 8.43 -24.33 -14.67
CA GLN A 108 8.99 -23.35 -13.74
C GLN A 108 8.76 -23.74 -12.27
N GLY A 109 8.02 -24.80 -11.97
CA GLY A 109 7.65 -25.25 -10.64
C GLY A 109 6.68 -24.29 -9.92
N LEU A 110 6.07 -23.33 -10.63
CA LEU A 110 5.22 -22.29 -10.05
C LEU A 110 3.94 -22.89 -9.46
N THR A 111 3.30 -23.84 -10.18
CA THR A 111 2.06 -24.49 -9.70
C THR A 111 2.31 -25.24 -8.39
N ARG A 112 3.42 -25.99 -8.31
CA ARG A 112 3.79 -26.74 -7.10
C ARG A 112 4.08 -25.79 -5.93
N ARG A 113 4.87 -24.73 -6.16
CA ARG A 113 5.20 -23.71 -5.13
C ARG A 113 3.94 -22.99 -4.65
N THR A 114 3.08 -22.52 -5.57
CA THR A 114 1.82 -21.85 -5.22
C THR A 114 0.89 -22.76 -4.39
N LYS A 115 0.78 -24.05 -4.73
CA LYS A 115 -0.01 -25.00 -3.93
C LYS A 115 0.57 -25.21 -2.53
N ALA A 116 1.91 -25.30 -2.42
CA ALA A 116 2.55 -25.49 -1.12
C ALA A 116 2.37 -24.26 -0.22
N THR A 117 2.61 -23.06 -0.75
CA THR A 117 2.43 -21.79 -0.04
C THR A 117 0.96 -21.54 0.31
N GLY A 118 0.06 -21.83 -0.64
CA GLY A 118 -1.39 -21.69 -0.45
C GLY A 118 -1.91 -22.56 0.70
N LYS A 119 -1.38 -23.78 0.87
CA LYS A 119 -1.75 -24.64 2.00
C LYS A 119 -1.35 -24.05 3.35
N VAL A 120 -0.14 -23.49 3.46
CA VAL A 120 0.33 -22.86 4.71
C VAL A 120 -0.56 -21.66 5.09
N PHE A 121 -0.92 -20.82 4.10
CA PHE A 121 -1.85 -19.71 4.35
C PHE A 121 -3.27 -20.18 4.67
N ASP A 122 -3.73 -21.26 4.03
CA ASP A 122 -5.05 -21.83 4.33
C ASP A 122 -5.14 -22.31 5.78
N ASP A 123 -4.15 -23.08 6.24
CA ASP A 123 -4.04 -23.54 7.62
C ASP A 123 -3.93 -22.38 8.62
N PHE A 124 -3.17 -21.33 8.26
CA PHE A 124 -3.03 -20.13 9.08
C PHE A 124 -4.35 -19.36 9.23
N PHE A 125 -5.06 -19.08 8.13
CA PHE A 125 -6.32 -18.37 8.18
C PHE A 125 -7.40 -19.17 8.89
N GLU A 126 -7.41 -20.50 8.74
CA GLU A 126 -8.35 -21.37 9.44
C GLU A 126 -8.18 -21.24 10.96
N LYS A 127 -6.92 -21.26 11.43
CA LYS A 127 -6.61 -21.06 12.84
C LYS A 127 -7.06 -19.69 13.34
N ILE A 128 -6.86 -18.62 12.53
CA ILE A 128 -7.31 -17.26 12.91
C ILE A 128 -8.84 -17.20 13.01
N ILE A 129 -9.54 -17.77 12.05
CA ILE A 129 -11.02 -17.82 12.06
C ILE A 129 -11.52 -18.55 13.32
N ASP A 130 -10.91 -19.69 13.64
CA ASP A 130 -11.28 -20.45 14.85
C ASP A 130 -10.98 -19.65 16.13
N GLU A 131 -9.86 -18.96 16.21
CA GLU A 131 -9.53 -18.08 17.35
C GLU A 131 -10.60 -16.99 17.56
N HIS A 132 -11.10 -16.37 16.47
CA HIS A 132 -12.14 -15.34 16.54
C HIS A 132 -13.51 -15.91 16.93
N ILE A 133 -13.86 -17.10 16.45
CA ILE A 133 -15.11 -17.79 16.83
C ILE A 133 -15.09 -18.16 18.31
N HIS A 134 -13.97 -18.65 18.84
CA HIS A 134 -13.86 -19.05 20.24
C HIS A 134 -13.72 -17.85 21.22
N ASN A 135 -13.22 -16.73 20.75
CA ASN A 135 -12.98 -15.52 21.55
C ASN A 135 -13.61 -14.28 20.88
N PRO A 136 -14.95 -14.24 20.77
CA PRO A 136 -15.63 -13.12 20.13
C PRO A 136 -15.39 -11.82 20.94
N LYS A 137 -15.23 -10.71 20.23
CA LYS A 137 -15.09 -9.39 20.87
C LYS A 137 -16.41 -8.96 21.51
N GLU A 138 -16.30 -8.36 22.68
CA GLU A 138 -17.43 -7.81 23.44
C GLU A 138 -18.03 -6.58 22.72
N GLU A 139 -19.27 -6.26 23.08
CA GLU A 139 -19.95 -5.07 22.61
C GLU A 139 -19.19 -3.79 23.05
N GLY A 140 -18.91 -2.89 22.10
CA GLY A 140 -18.11 -1.68 22.32
C GLY A 140 -16.62 -1.80 22.00
N GLN A 141 -16.08 -2.99 21.76
CA GLN A 141 -14.73 -3.18 21.25
C GLN A 141 -14.67 -2.98 19.72
N THR A 142 -13.57 -2.40 19.24
CA THR A 142 -13.35 -2.25 17.79
C THR A 142 -13.17 -3.64 17.15
N LYS A 143 -14.13 -4.01 16.31
CA LYS A 143 -14.08 -5.25 15.51
C LYS A 143 -13.07 -5.12 14.41
N ASP A 144 -12.19 -6.11 14.23
CA ASP A 144 -11.33 -6.21 13.05
C ASP A 144 -12.11 -6.73 11.82
N LEU A 145 -11.42 -6.92 10.69
CA LEU A 145 -12.12 -7.30 9.47
C LEU A 145 -12.64 -8.76 9.52
N VAL A 146 -11.93 -9.67 10.18
CA VAL A 146 -12.39 -11.06 10.39
C VAL A 146 -13.65 -11.08 11.25
N ASP A 147 -13.70 -10.30 12.34
CA ASP A 147 -14.91 -10.17 13.18
C ASP A 147 -16.12 -9.69 12.36
N VAL A 148 -15.92 -8.67 11.50
CA VAL A 148 -17.00 -8.14 10.63
C VAL A 148 -17.48 -9.21 9.66
N MET A 149 -16.57 -9.93 9.01
CA MET A 149 -16.93 -10.99 8.07
C MET A 149 -17.64 -12.17 8.73
N LEU A 150 -17.28 -12.51 9.96
CA LEU A 150 -17.98 -13.54 10.74
C LEU A 150 -19.42 -13.14 11.09
N VAL A 151 -19.65 -11.85 11.41
CA VAL A 151 -21.01 -11.33 11.60
C VAL A 151 -21.82 -11.42 10.30
N LEU A 152 -21.23 -11.04 9.16
CA LEU A 152 -21.88 -11.13 7.85
C LEU A 152 -22.19 -12.59 7.44
N MET A 153 -21.30 -13.54 7.78
CA MET A 153 -21.51 -14.98 7.53
C MET A 153 -22.73 -15.52 8.28
N GLY A 154 -23.00 -15.01 9.51
CA GLY A 154 -24.14 -15.44 10.31
C GLY A 154 -25.46 -14.70 10.03
N SER A 155 -25.45 -13.70 9.14
CA SER A 155 -26.61 -12.81 8.92
C SER A 155 -27.45 -13.27 7.73
N GLU A 156 -28.68 -13.71 8.01
CA GLU A 156 -29.68 -13.99 6.97
C GLU A 156 -30.20 -12.67 6.36
N GLY A 157 -30.24 -12.57 5.02
CA GLY A 157 -30.86 -11.43 4.32
C GLY A 157 -29.94 -10.28 3.92
N THR A 158 -28.63 -10.36 4.15
CA THR A 158 -27.67 -9.33 3.70
C THR A 158 -27.38 -9.33 2.20
N GLY A 159 -27.86 -10.34 1.48
CA GLY A 159 -27.54 -10.53 0.05
C GLY A 159 -26.10 -11.01 -0.23
N TYR A 160 -25.28 -11.18 0.82
CA TYR A 160 -23.92 -11.72 0.73
C TYR A 160 -23.90 -13.17 1.21
N ASN A 161 -23.39 -14.07 0.36
CA ASN A 161 -23.10 -15.44 0.79
C ASN A 161 -21.60 -15.50 1.17
N ILE A 162 -21.30 -15.21 2.44
CA ILE A 162 -19.95 -15.27 2.98
C ILE A 162 -19.74 -16.61 3.68
N GLU A 163 -18.78 -17.37 3.17
CA GLU A 163 -18.33 -18.65 3.73
C GLU A 163 -16.90 -18.50 4.28
N ARG A 164 -16.43 -19.48 5.05
CA ARG A 164 -15.04 -19.48 5.57
C ARG A 164 -14.01 -19.30 4.44
N ALA A 165 -14.22 -19.93 3.29
CA ALA A 165 -13.37 -19.75 2.11
C ALA A 165 -13.33 -18.27 1.63
N SER A 166 -14.47 -17.58 1.68
CA SER A 166 -14.55 -16.15 1.36
C SER A 166 -13.78 -15.29 2.36
N ILE A 167 -13.89 -15.60 3.66
CA ILE A 167 -13.14 -14.89 4.73
C ILE A 167 -11.64 -15.05 4.49
N LYS A 168 -11.14 -16.27 4.21
CA LYS A 168 -9.73 -16.53 3.92
C LYS A 168 -9.24 -15.74 2.70
N ALA A 169 -9.98 -15.79 1.60
CA ALA A 169 -9.63 -15.09 0.37
C ALA A 169 -9.60 -13.55 0.56
N ILE A 170 -10.63 -12.99 1.19
CA ILE A 170 -10.71 -11.54 1.45
C ILE A 170 -9.59 -11.10 2.40
N SER A 171 -9.30 -11.87 3.46
CA SER A 171 -8.21 -11.57 4.39
C SER A 171 -6.85 -11.54 3.68
N PHE A 172 -6.61 -12.51 2.78
CA PHE A 172 -5.41 -12.52 1.95
C PHE A 172 -5.35 -11.30 1.01
N ASP A 173 -6.44 -10.98 0.31
CA ASP A 173 -6.50 -9.82 -0.60
C ASP A 173 -6.26 -8.50 0.14
N MET A 174 -6.80 -8.35 1.37
CA MET A 174 -6.57 -7.17 2.20
C MET A 174 -5.10 -7.01 2.59
N LEU A 175 -4.42 -8.10 2.97
CA LEU A 175 -2.99 -8.06 3.27
C LEU A 175 -2.15 -7.76 2.02
N ALA A 176 -2.41 -8.49 0.92
CA ALA A 176 -1.68 -8.34 -0.33
C ALA A 176 -1.81 -6.92 -0.91
N GLY A 177 -3.00 -6.34 -0.81
CA GLY A 177 -3.27 -4.98 -1.29
C GLY A 177 -2.69 -3.87 -0.42
N SER A 178 -2.51 -4.08 0.90
CA SER A 178 -2.16 -3.00 1.83
C SER A 178 -0.70 -2.96 2.24
N MET A 179 -0.02 -4.10 2.35
CA MET A 179 1.31 -4.15 2.97
C MET A 179 2.39 -3.50 2.10
N GLU A 180 2.53 -3.92 0.84
CA GLU A 180 3.62 -3.46 -0.03
C GLU A 180 3.31 -2.14 -0.73
N THR A 181 2.07 -1.91 -1.13
CA THR A 181 1.70 -0.72 -1.90
C THR A 181 1.86 0.57 -1.09
N SER A 182 1.38 0.58 0.16
CA SER A 182 1.50 1.74 1.04
C SER A 182 2.95 1.99 1.45
N SER A 183 3.69 0.93 1.80
CA SER A 183 5.10 1.06 2.18
C SER A 183 5.97 1.57 1.04
N SER A 184 5.78 1.05 -0.17
CA SER A 184 6.49 1.52 -1.37
C SER A 184 6.20 2.99 -1.66
N SER A 185 4.93 3.42 -1.58
CA SER A 185 4.56 4.83 -1.80
C SER A 185 5.19 5.77 -0.77
N ILE A 186 5.26 5.37 0.50
CA ILE A 186 5.92 6.14 1.57
C ILE A 186 7.43 6.21 1.32
N ASP A 187 8.07 5.09 0.98
CA ASP A 187 9.51 5.01 0.73
C ASP A 187 9.92 5.91 -0.44
N TRP A 188 9.19 5.86 -1.56
CA TRP A 188 9.39 6.76 -2.69
C TRP A 188 9.20 8.23 -2.34
N ALA A 189 8.14 8.57 -1.57
CA ALA A 189 7.88 9.94 -1.17
C ALA A 189 9.01 10.50 -0.31
N VAL A 190 9.51 9.75 0.68
CA VAL A 190 10.60 10.18 1.55
C VAL A 190 11.92 10.28 0.78
N ALA A 191 12.19 9.34 -0.12
CA ALA A 191 13.37 9.37 -0.97
C ALA A 191 13.39 10.61 -1.89
N GLU A 192 12.26 10.93 -2.52
CA GLU A 192 12.15 12.14 -3.35
C GLU A 192 12.24 13.42 -2.54
N LEU A 193 11.70 13.45 -1.34
CA LEU A 193 11.83 14.60 -0.45
C LEU A 193 13.30 14.83 -0.03
N ILE A 194 14.05 13.79 0.27
CA ILE A 194 15.49 13.88 0.56
C ILE A 194 16.26 14.35 -0.67
N ARG A 195 15.92 13.85 -1.87
CA ARG A 195 16.55 14.31 -3.14
C ARG A 195 16.24 15.75 -3.50
N HIS A 196 15.13 16.30 -3.02
CA HIS A 196 14.65 17.64 -3.34
C HIS A 196 14.53 18.51 -2.09
N PRO A 197 15.66 19.03 -1.52
CA PRO A 197 15.64 19.80 -0.27
C PRO A 197 14.72 21.03 -0.30
N ARG A 198 14.51 21.63 -1.48
CA ARG A 198 13.57 22.74 -1.67
C ARG A 198 12.12 22.28 -1.37
N VAL A 199 11.73 21.12 -1.88
CA VAL A 199 10.40 20.54 -1.66
C VAL A 199 10.26 20.13 -0.20
N MET A 200 11.26 19.45 0.38
CA MET A 200 11.30 19.08 1.79
C MET A 200 11.03 20.30 2.70
N LYS A 201 11.77 21.40 2.50
CA LYS A 201 11.60 22.63 3.29
C LYS A 201 10.21 23.25 3.15
N LYS A 202 9.58 23.17 1.97
CA LYS A 202 8.22 23.67 1.80
C LYS A 202 7.21 22.85 2.60
N VAL A 203 7.31 21.50 2.57
CA VAL A 203 6.46 20.63 3.38
C VAL A 203 6.68 20.90 4.87
N GLN A 204 7.95 21.02 5.30
CA GLN A 204 8.27 21.35 6.70
C GLN A 204 7.66 22.68 7.13
N SER A 205 7.75 23.71 6.29
CA SER A 205 7.16 25.03 6.58
C SER A 205 5.63 24.99 6.63
N GLU A 206 4.98 24.16 5.81
CA GLU A 206 3.54 23.95 5.89
C GLU A 206 3.16 23.27 7.20
N LEU A 207 3.86 22.19 7.57
CA LEU A 207 3.65 21.46 8.81
C LEU A 207 3.86 22.34 10.05
N GLU A 208 4.90 23.16 10.06
CA GLU A 208 5.15 24.12 11.14
C GLU A 208 4.02 25.15 11.31
N LYS A 209 3.42 25.61 10.22
CA LYS A 209 2.29 26.56 10.26
C LYS A 209 0.99 25.90 10.71
N VAL A 210 0.70 24.68 10.25
CA VAL A 210 -0.58 24.01 10.50
C VAL A 210 -0.58 23.28 11.83
N VAL A 211 0.51 22.59 12.17
CA VAL A 211 0.62 21.70 13.34
C VAL A 211 1.34 22.36 14.50
N GLY A 212 2.32 23.23 14.22
CA GLY A 212 3.28 23.75 15.20
C GLY A 212 4.43 22.77 15.45
N MET A 213 5.30 23.08 16.41
CA MET A 213 6.48 22.26 16.73
C MET A 213 6.40 21.56 18.09
N GLU A 214 5.24 21.63 18.75
CA GLU A 214 5.05 21.15 20.14
C GLU A 214 4.33 19.77 20.17
N ARG A 215 3.87 19.28 19.03
CA ARG A 215 3.13 18.02 18.94
C ARG A 215 3.37 17.30 17.62
N MET A 216 3.09 16.02 17.62
CA MET A 216 3.03 15.21 16.41
C MET A 216 1.80 15.57 15.55
N VAL A 217 1.85 15.24 14.26
CA VAL A 217 0.72 15.38 13.33
C VAL A 217 -0.43 14.45 13.75
N GLU A 218 -1.66 14.89 13.60
CA GLU A 218 -2.85 14.04 13.70
C GLU A 218 -3.52 13.87 12.33
N GLU A 219 -4.27 12.80 12.13
CA GLU A 219 -4.98 12.58 10.86
C GLU A 219 -5.95 13.72 10.51
N SER A 220 -6.47 14.44 11.51
CA SER A 220 -7.31 15.62 11.31
C SER A 220 -6.58 16.81 10.70
N ASP A 221 -5.26 16.88 10.83
CA ASP A 221 -4.45 17.96 10.26
C ASP A 221 -4.26 17.78 8.73
N LEU A 222 -4.39 16.52 8.23
CA LEU A 222 -4.08 16.17 6.85
C LEU A 222 -4.91 16.93 5.80
N GLU A 223 -6.11 17.34 6.15
CA GLU A 223 -6.98 18.10 5.23
C GLU A 223 -6.45 19.52 4.97
N SER A 224 -5.67 20.05 5.92
CA SER A 224 -5.07 21.38 5.84
C SER A 224 -3.65 21.39 5.26
N LEU A 225 -3.10 20.21 4.92
CA LEU A 225 -1.74 20.04 4.38
C LEU A 225 -1.79 19.92 2.84
N GLU A 226 -2.02 21.04 2.17
CA GLU A 226 -2.20 21.10 0.72
C GLU A 226 -0.94 20.74 -0.06
N TYR A 227 0.20 21.28 0.35
CA TYR A 227 1.48 21.04 -0.35
C TYR A 227 1.96 19.59 -0.13
N LEU A 228 1.79 19.04 1.06
CA LEU A 228 2.02 17.61 1.31
C LEU A 228 1.12 16.74 0.40
N ASN A 229 -0.13 17.12 0.22
CA ASN A 229 -1.01 16.39 -0.69
C ASN A 229 -0.51 16.40 -2.14
N MET A 230 0.04 17.54 -2.60
CA MET A 230 0.67 17.65 -3.93
C MET A 230 1.92 16.75 -4.03
N VAL A 231 2.74 16.68 -2.97
CA VAL A 231 3.90 15.78 -2.90
C VAL A 231 3.47 14.32 -3.05
N VAL A 232 2.44 13.89 -2.32
CA VAL A 232 1.92 12.52 -2.42
C VAL A 232 1.34 12.24 -3.80
N LYS A 233 0.61 13.20 -4.39
CA LYS A 233 0.12 13.08 -5.76
C LYS A 233 1.27 12.90 -6.76
N GLU A 234 2.31 13.71 -6.66
CA GLU A 234 3.46 13.63 -7.56
C GLU A 234 4.24 12.33 -7.40
N THR A 235 4.39 11.86 -6.17
CA THR A 235 4.98 10.54 -5.90
C THR A 235 4.20 9.43 -6.60
N LEU A 236 2.89 9.41 -6.44
CA LEU A 236 2.04 8.38 -7.05
C LEU A 236 1.95 8.49 -8.58
N ARG A 237 2.18 9.68 -9.14
CA ARG A 237 2.29 9.87 -10.59
C ARG A 237 3.55 9.23 -11.14
N LEU A 238 4.71 9.54 -10.52
CA LEU A 238 6.01 9.01 -10.95
C LEU A 238 6.19 7.54 -10.57
N TYR A 239 5.74 7.16 -9.39
CA TYR A 239 5.95 5.82 -8.81
C TYR A 239 4.61 5.20 -8.42
N PRO A 240 3.71 4.92 -9.39
CA PRO A 240 2.47 4.19 -9.08
C PRO A 240 2.84 2.83 -8.50
N ALA A 241 2.33 2.50 -7.30
CA ALA A 241 2.70 1.25 -6.61
C ALA A 241 2.44 0.00 -7.47
N GLY A 242 1.38 0.01 -8.28
CA GLY A 242 1.11 -0.99 -9.31
C GLY A 242 1.33 -0.44 -10.71
N PRO A 243 2.53 -0.50 -11.30
CA PRO A 243 2.90 0.19 -12.54
C PRO A 243 2.09 -0.26 -13.76
N LEU A 244 1.68 -1.52 -13.78
CA LEU A 244 0.88 -2.13 -14.85
C LEU A 244 -0.57 -2.38 -14.43
N LEU A 245 -0.96 -1.87 -13.25
CA LEU A 245 -2.20 -2.21 -12.54
C LEU A 245 -2.37 -3.74 -12.41
N VAL A 246 -3.56 -4.19 -12.02
CA VAL A 246 -3.87 -5.62 -12.04
C VAL A 246 -4.38 -5.99 -13.43
N PRO A 247 -3.87 -7.03 -14.09
CA PRO A 247 -4.33 -7.44 -15.41
C PRO A 247 -5.83 -7.71 -15.43
N HIS A 248 -6.50 -7.25 -16.49
CA HIS A 248 -7.90 -7.52 -16.76
C HIS A 248 -8.05 -8.59 -17.83
N GLU A 249 -9.22 -9.16 -17.97
CA GLU A 249 -9.60 -10.05 -19.06
C GLU A 249 -10.87 -9.51 -19.74
N SER A 250 -10.86 -9.46 -21.09
CA SER A 250 -12.05 -9.07 -21.85
C SER A 250 -13.14 -10.12 -21.71
N MET A 251 -14.35 -9.69 -21.33
CA MET A 251 -15.49 -10.59 -21.10
C MET A 251 -16.15 -11.04 -22.41
N GLU A 252 -16.01 -10.24 -23.47
CA GLU A 252 -16.59 -10.46 -24.79
C GLU A 252 -15.70 -9.82 -25.86
N ASP A 253 -15.97 -10.17 -27.13
CA ASP A 253 -15.31 -9.50 -28.24
C ASP A 253 -15.71 -8.02 -28.27
N CYS A 254 -14.74 -7.15 -28.43
CA CYS A 254 -15.01 -5.70 -28.52
C CYS A 254 -14.05 -4.99 -29.45
N THR A 255 -14.40 -3.78 -29.86
CA THR A 255 -13.54 -2.90 -30.66
C THR A 255 -13.33 -1.59 -29.93
N VAL A 256 -12.05 -1.21 -29.73
CA VAL A 256 -11.66 0.03 -29.07
C VAL A 256 -10.79 0.83 -30.04
N ASN A 257 -11.21 2.03 -30.43
CA ASN A 257 -10.48 2.89 -31.37
C ASN A 257 -10.07 2.18 -32.68
N GLY A 258 -10.93 1.30 -33.20
CA GLY A 258 -10.67 0.52 -34.42
C GLY A 258 -9.84 -0.76 -34.21
N PHE A 259 -9.33 -1.02 -33.03
CA PHE A 259 -8.62 -2.26 -32.70
C PHE A 259 -9.60 -3.33 -32.18
N TYR A 260 -9.62 -4.48 -32.83
CA TYR A 260 -10.41 -5.63 -32.40
C TYR A 260 -9.72 -6.35 -31.22
N ILE A 261 -10.45 -6.55 -30.15
CA ILE A 261 -10.01 -7.23 -28.93
C ILE A 261 -10.88 -8.48 -28.74
N PRO A 262 -10.34 -9.68 -28.95
CA PRO A 262 -11.06 -10.92 -28.74
C PRO A 262 -11.45 -11.13 -27.28
N GLN A 263 -12.54 -11.87 -27.03
CA GLN A 263 -12.89 -12.37 -25.72
C GLN A 263 -11.71 -13.14 -25.10
N LYS A 264 -11.53 -13.03 -23.78
CA LYS A 264 -10.43 -13.62 -22.98
C LYS A 264 -9.05 -13.05 -23.29
N SER A 265 -8.96 -11.92 -23.99
CA SER A 265 -7.71 -11.21 -24.11
C SER A 265 -7.28 -10.66 -22.75
N ARG A 266 -6.00 -10.86 -22.39
CA ARG A 266 -5.38 -10.20 -21.22
C ARG A 266 -5.10 -8.74 -21.56
N ILE A 267 -5.65 -7.83 -20.77
CA ILE A 267 -5.50 -6.39 -20.90
C ILE A 267 -4.63 -5.86 -19.78
N ILE A 268 -3.56 -5.20 -20.13
CA ILE A 268 -2.62 -4.57 -19.21
C ILE A 268 -2.66 -3.07 -19.42
N VAL A 269 -2.80 -2.30 -18.35
CA VAL A 269 -2.81 -0.83 -18.38
C VAL A 269 -1.50 -0.32 -17.79
N ASN A 270 -0.69 0.34 -18.60
CA ASN A 270 0.61 0.86 -18.18
C ASN A 270 0.46 2.24 -17.50
N ALA A 271 0.07 2.23 -16.22
CA ALA A 271 -0.08 3.44 -15.41
C ALA A 271 1.25 4.20 -15.24
N TRP A 272 2.37 3.49 -15.23
CA TRP A 272 3.71 4.08 -15.17
C TRP A 272 4.01 4.94 -16.39
N ALA A 273 3.74 4.45 -17.60
CA ALA A 273 3.92 5.22 -18.83
C ALA A 273 2.92 6.37 -18.94
N ILE A 274 1.66 6.15 -18.56
CA ILE A 274 0.62 7.18 -18.54
C ILE A 274 1.03 8.35 -17.62
N GLY A 275 1.56 8.05 -16.45
CA GLY A 275 2.06 9.05 -15.51
C GLY A 275 3.28 9.84 -16.02
N ARG A 276 3.97 9.37 -17.06
CA ARG A 276 5.16 9.98 -17.68
C ARG A 276 4.95 10.42 -19.13
N ASP A 277 3.70 10.43 -19.59
CA ASP A 277 3.36 10.85 -20.94
C ASP A 277 3.61 12.35 -21.13
N PRO A 278 4.56 12.75 -22.03
CA PRO A 278 4.89 14.15 -22.24
C PRO A 278 3.78 14.98 -22.88
N ASP A 279 2.80 14.34 -23.55
CA ASP A 279 1.63 15.00 -24.10
C ASP A 279 0.65 15.43 -23.00
N SER A 280 0.70 14.74 -21.86
CA SER A 280 -0.17 14.99 -20.70
C SER A 280 0.52 15.76 -19.58
N TRP A 281 1.85 15.65 -19.46
CA TRP A 281 2.63 16.15 -18.33
C TRP A 281 3.86 16.93 -18.78
N THR A 282 3.87 18.24 -18.55
CA THR A 282 5.08 19.07 -18.78
C THR A 282 6.20 18.59 -17.84
N ASN A 283 7.42 18.42 -18.38
CA ASN A 283 8.57 17.87 -17.65
C ASN A 283 8.20 16.55 -16.94
N ALA A 284 7.69 15.60 -17.72
CA ALA A 284 7.02 14.40 -17.21
C ALA A 284 7.88 13.54 -16.26
N ASP A 285 9.21 13.53 -16.43
CA ASP A 285 10.15 12.77 -15.61
C ASP A 285 10.66 13.52 -14.37
N GLU A 286 10.33 14.82 -14.22
CA GLU A 286 10.74 15.63 -13.09
C GLU A 286 9.75 15.48 -11.92
N PHE A 287 10.29 15.41 -10.69
CA PHE A 287 9.51 15.49 -9.46
C PHE A 287 9.12 16.93 -9.15
N LEU A 288 7.94 17.35 -9.53
CA LEU A 288 7.43 18.70 -9.44
C LEU A 288 6.02 18.74 -8.84
N PRO A 289 5.88 18.74 -7.50
CA PRO A 289 4.57 18.79 -6.84
C PRO A 289 3.70 19.97 -7.25
N GLU A 290 4.33 21.09 -7.61
CA GLU A 290 3.67 22.31 -8.00
C GLU A 290 2.80 22.19 -9.26
N ARG A 291 2.92 21.11 -10.05
CA ARG A 291 2.03 20.84 -11.18
C ARG A 291 0.57 20.64 -10.78
N PHE A 292 0.32 20.37 -9.51
CA PHE A 292 -1.03 20.18 -8.95
C PHE A 292 -1.63 21.45 -8.33
N ILE A 293 -0.96 22.63 -8.43
CA ILE A 293 -1.47 23.89 -7.86
C ILE A 293 -2.72 24.37 -8.61
N GLU A 294 -2.69 24.34 -9.95
CA GLU A 294 -3.72 24.97 -10.81
C GLU A 294 -4.69 23.95 -11.43
N GLY A 295 -4.82 22.75 -10.89
CA GLY A 295 -5.61 21.71 -11.53
C GLY A 295 -6.45 20.87 -10.58
N ASP A 296 -7.61 20.45 -11.06
CA ASP A 296 -8.50 19.49 -10.38
C ASP A 296 -8.01 18.04 -10.53
N ILE A 297 -6.79 17.82 -11.07
CA ILE A 297 -6.27 16.47 -11.32
C ILE A 297 -6.09 15.75 -9.99
N ASP A 298 -6.83 14.63 -9.86
CA ASP A 298 -6.74 13.75 -8.70
C ASP A 298 -6.70 12.27 -9.11
N PHE A 299 -6.41 11.43 -8.13
CA PHE A 299 -6.25 9.97 -8.29
C PHE A 299 -7.58 9.19 -8.29
N ARG A 300 -8.76 9.86 -8.30
CA ARG A 300 -10.09 9.21 -8.20
C ARG A 300 -10.56 8.56 -9.49
N GLY A 301 -9.67 8.43 -10.48
CA GLY A 301 -9.93 7.73 -11.73
C GLY A 301 -10.85 8.48 -12.71
N LYS A 302 -11.04 9.81 -12.53
CA LYS A 302 -11.76 10.69 -13.47
C LYS A 302 -10.83 11.32 -14.50
N HIS A 303 -9.55 11.43 -14.18
CA HIS A 303 -8.49 11.99 -15.00
C HIS A 303 -7.63 10.86 -15.54
N PHE A 304 -7.83 10.45 -16.80
CA PHE A 304 -7.18 9.27 -17.36
C PHE A 304 -5.67 9.41 -17.54
N GLN A 305 -5.12 10.61 -17.51
CA GLN A 305 -3.68 10.85 -17.40
C GLN A 305 -3.12 10.52 -16.02
N TYR A 306 -3.97 10.30 -14.99
CA TYR A 306 -3.56 10.03 -13.62
C TYR A 306 -4.42 8.93 -12.98
N ILE A 307 -4.07 7.67 -13.21
CA ILE A 307 -4.84 6.49 -12.80
C ILE A 307 -4.05 5.53 -11.90
N SER A 308 -3.24 6.06 -10.98
CA SER A 308 -2.41 5.25 -10.07
C SER A 308 -3.22 4.26 -9.22
N PHE A 309 -4.51 4.50 -9.00
CA PHE A 309 -5.46 3.60 -8.34
C PHE A 309 -6.43 2.92 -9.31
N GLY A 310 -6.15 2.96 -10.60
CA GLY A 310 -7.09 2.49 -11.62
C GLY A 310 -8.28 3.42 -11.81
N SER A 311 -9.28 2.95 -12.54
CA SER A 311 -10.50 3.72 -12.85
C SER A 311 -11.72 2.81 -12.98
N GLY A 312 -12.91 3.38 -12.79
CA GLY A 312 -14.20 2.71 -12.98
C GLY A 312 -14.51 1.66 -11.92
N ARG A 313 -15.32 0.66 -12.29
CA ARG A 313 -15.86 -0.38 -11.38
C ARG A 313 -14.79 -1.28 -10.74
N ARG A 314 -13.56 -1.27 -11.25
CA ARG A 314 -12.41 -2.05 -10.77
C ARG A 314 -11.31 -1.16 -10.22
N GLY A 315 -11.58 0.12 -9.97
CA GLY A 315 -10.68 0.99 -9.23
C GLY A 315 -10.35 0.41 -7.85
N CYS A 316 -9.22 0.84 -7.28
CA CYS A 316 -8.73 0.35 -6.00
C CYS A 316 -9.76 0.61 -4.87
N PRO A 317 -10.23 -0.43 -4.18
CA PRO A 317 -11.17 -0.25 -3.06
C PRO A 317 -10.50 0.35 -1.81
N GLY A 318 -9.17 0.20 -1.67
CA GLY A 318 -8.39 0.71 -0.55
C GLY A 318 -7.83 2.12 -0.74
N MET A 319 -8.21 2.84 -1.79
CA MET A 319 -7.65 4.14 -2.14
C MET A 319 -7.72 5.15 -0.97
N GLU A 320 -8.87 5.31 -0.32
CA GLU A 320 -9.05 6.25 0.79
C GLU A 320 -8.14 5.92 1.97
N LEU A 321 -8.09 4.65 2.35
CA LEU A 321 -7.20 4.16 3.42
C LEU A 321 -5.73 4.34 3.04
N GLY A 322 -5.34 3.93 1.82
CA GLY A 322 -3.97 4.01 1.36
C GLY A 322 -3.44 5.45 1.33
N ILE A 323 -4.21 6.38 0.78
CA ILE A 323 -3.86 7.81 0.75
C ILE A 323 -3.74 8.38 2.17
N THR A 324 -4.67 8.03 3.07
CA THR A 324 -4.63 8.48 4.47
C THR A 324 -3.35 8.00 5.16
N VAL A 325 -3.01 6.72 5.01
CA VAL A 325 -1.80 6.13 5.62
C VAL A 325 -0.53 6.76 5.04
N VAL A 326 -0.44 6.87 3.72
CA VAL A 326 0.74 7.47 3.06
C VAL A 326 0.93 8.92 3.51
N ARG A 327 -0.12 9.75 3.46
CA ARG A 327 -0.05 11.15 3.90
C ARG A 327 0.33 11.26 5.37
N PHE A 328 -0.27 10.44 6.23
CA PHE A 328 -0.04 10.50 7.67
C PHE A 328 1.40 10.12 8.02
N VAL A 329 1.93 9.02 7.45
CA VAL A 329 3.29 8.57 7.76
C VAL A 329 4.34 9.52 7.16
N VAL A 330 4.16 9.99 5.92
CA VAL A 330 5.07 10.97 5.31
C VAL A 330 5.06 12.28 6.10
N ALA A 331 3.87 12.78 6.51
CA ALA A 331 3.76 13.96 7.36
C ALA A 331 4.58 13.81 8.65
N GLN A 332 4.45 12.68 9.33
CA GLN A 332 5.19 12.41 10.58
C GLN A 332 6.70 12.38 10.36
N LEU A 333 7.17 11.66 9.33
CA LEU A 333 8.61 11.56 9.05
C LEU A 333 9.25 12.90 8.71
N VAL A 334 8.53 13.76 7.98
CA VAL A 334 9.00 15.11 7.61
C VAL A 334 8.88 16.10 8.76
N HIS A 335 7.83 15.97 9.57
CA HIS A 335 7.56 16.86 10.71
C HIS A 335 8.53 16.62 11.87
N CYS A 336 8.74 15.34 12.19
CA CYS A 336 9.52 14.96 13.37
C CYS A 336 11.02 14.93 13.13
N PHE A 337 11.48 14.86 11.87
CA PHE A 337 12.92 14.67 11.60
C PHE A 337 13.45 15.52 10.45
N ASP A 338 14.70 15.98 10.61
CA ASP A 338 15.61 16.28 9.51
C ASP A 338 16.39 15.02 9.15
N TRP A 339 16.81 14.92 7.88
CA TRP A 339 17.37 13.70 7.32
C TRP A 339 18.71 13.97 6.67
N GLU A 340 19.72 13.16 7.01
CA GLU A 340 21.02 13.15 6.34
C GLU A 340 21.29 11.76 5.77
N LEU A 341 21.98 11.71 4.63
CA LEU A 341 22.42 10.43 4.06
C LEU A 341 23.73 10.00 4.70
N PRO A 342 23.97 8.70 4.94
CA PRO A 342 25.20 8.22 5.55
C PRO A 342 26.41 8.46 4.66
N ASP A 343 27.60 8.45 5.26
CA ASP A 343 28.91 8.50 4.59
C ASP A 343 29.13 9.75 3.70
N GLY A 344 28.40 10.84 3.97
CA GLY A 344 28.49 12.08 3.19
C GLY A 344 27.90 11.98 1.78
N MET A 345 27.07 10.96 1.50
CA MET A 345 26.37 10.79 0.24
C MET A 345 25.52 12.04 -0.10
N LEU A 346 25.64 12.52 -1.31
CA LEU A 346 24.80 13.63 -1.77
C LEU A 346 23.39 13.16 -2.12
N PRO A 347 22.36 14.00 -1.97
CA PRO A 347 21.00 13.69 -2.38
C PRO A 347 20.86 13.19 -3.83
N SER A 348 21.68 13.72 -4.74
CA SER A 348 21.72 13.31 -6.16
C SER A 348 22.30 11.91 -6.41
N GLU A 349 23.02 11.35 -5.44
CA GLU A 349 23.65 10.02 -5.54
C GLU A 349 22.72 8.91 -5.01
N LEU A 350 21.57 9.29 -4.43
CA LEU A 350 20.61 8.31 -3.94
C LEU A 350 20.10 7.42 -5.08
N ASN A 351 20.22 6.12 -4.89
CA ASN A 351 19.78 5.16 -5.91
C ASN A 351 18.25 5.16 -6.01
N MET A 352 17.74 5.48 -7.20
CA MET A 352 16.30 5.56 -7.51
C MET A 352 15.85 4.48 -8.48
N THR A 353 16.58 3.36 -8.59
CA THR A 353 16.16 2.23 -9.42
C THR A 353 15.01 1.48 -8.79
N GLU A 354 14.10 1.05 -9.65
CA GLU A 354 12.91 0.26 -9.30
C GLU A 354 13.27 -1.23 -9.23
N GLU A 355 12.68 -1.96 -8.29
CA GLU A 355 12.75 -3.43 -8.25
C GLU A 355 11.53 -4.02 -8.95
N PHE A 356 11.76 -5.04 -9.77
CA PHE A 356 10.67 -5.74 -10.46
C PHE A 356 9.78 -6.50 -9.46
N GLY A 357 8.46 -6.25 -9.55
CA GLY A 357 7.47 -6.91 -8.71
C GLY A 357 6.04 -6.59 -9.14
N LEU A 358 5.06 -7.10 -8.39
CA LEU A 358 3.66 -6.71 -8.54
C LEU A 358 3.46 -5.26 -8.07
N ALA A 359 4.09 -4.92 -6.95
CA ALA A 359 4.39 -3.55 -6.56
C ALA A 359 5.85 -3.23 -6.96
N ILE A 360 6.17 -1.94 -7.15
CA ILE A 360 7.54 -1.49 -7.47
C ILE A 360 8.18 -0.75 -6.30
N PRO A 361 8.78 -1.47 -5.34
CA PRO A 361 9.61 -0.83 -4.34
C PRO A 361 10.92 -0.33 -4.97
N ARG A 362 11.69 0.41 -4.21
CA ARG A 362 13.06 0.77 -4.60
C ARG A 362 13.97 -0.45 -4.50
N ALA A 363 14.85 -0.63 -5.49
CA ALA A 363 15.80 -1.74 -5.54
C ALA A 363 16.85 -1.70 -4.43
N LYS A 364 17.11 -0.50 -3.86
CA LYS A 364 17.97 -0.32 -2.70
C LYS A 364 17.21 0.42 -1.61
N HIS A 365 17.26 -0.12 -0.41
CA HIS A 365 16.65 0.49 0.76
C HIS A 365 17.14 1.92 0.99
N LEU A 366 16.27 2.79 1.46
CA LEU A 366 16.61 4.10 1.97
C LEU A 366 17.21 3.96 3.37
N VAL A 367 18.50 4.23 3.47
CA VAL A 367 19.18 4.34 4.76
C VAL A 367 19.49 5.81 4.99
N ALA A 368 19.07 6.36 6.13
CA ALA A 368 19.27 7.76 6.47
C ALA A 368 19.48 7.96 7.98
N ILE A 369 20.08 9.09 8.35
CA ILE A 369 20.33 9.47 9.74
C ILE A 369 19.29 10.54 10.12
N PRO A 370 18.38 10.24 11.07
CA PRO A 370 17.39 11.20 11.52
C PRO A 370 17.97 12.17 12.57
N THR A 371 17.54 13.42 12.53
CA THR A 371 17.71 14.40 13.60
C THR A 371 16.34 14.86 14.05
N TYR A 372 16.04 14.72 15.35
CA TYR A 372 14.71 15.05 15.88
C TYR A 372 14.45 16.56 15.92
N ARG A 373 13.30 17.02 15.44
CA ARG A 373 12.97 18.44 15.26
C ARG A 373 12.01 19.00 16.28
N LEU A 374 11.09 18.20 16.83
CA LEU A 374 10.06 18.73 17.70
C LEU A 374 10.66 19.24 19.03
N ARG A 375 10.08 20.33 19.54
CA ARG A 375 10.45 20.89 20.84
C ARG A 375 9.88 20.00 21.96
N GLN A 376 10.73 19.66 22.92
CA GLN A 376 10.33 18.92 24.12
C GLN A 376 9.81 19.87 25.18
#